data_435b33608ad35d9b2a401cf44eb59ed0
#
_entry.id   435b33608ad35d9b2a401cf44eb59ed0
#
_cell.length_a   1.000
_cell.length_b   1.000
_cell.length_c   1.000
_cell.angle_alpha   90.00
_cell.angle_beta   90.00
_cell.angle_gamma   90.00
#
_symmetry.space_group_name_H-M   'P 1'
#
loop_
_entity.id
_entity.type
_entity.pdbx_description
1 polymer ?
#
loop_
_entity_poly.entity_id
_entity_poly.type
_entity_poly.pdbx_seq_one_letter_code
_entity_poly.pdbx_strand_id
1 'polypeptide(L)'
;KNEITNGTQKKYNVTKHLLERYQKTKITQIKIADVNDKFKVDFENYCLKNNYALNTISKDLRTIKTVCNHARYNGISTSHQLDKIKTPQHKTEKIYLTFEELTKIENIDKRRLNDNYDNAKDWLIISCYTGQRISDFMRFDKSMIRYEKNKQGILKPFIEFTQVKTNKVMTVALHPKVIEILEKRNDEFPKPISDAKYNLYIKQVCRIA
;
A
#
# COMPACT_ATOMS: atom_id res chain seq x y z
N LYS A 1 11.82 -18.12 15.44
CA LYS A 1 11.79 -16.93 14.55
C LYS A 1 10.42 -16.90 13.88
N ASN A 2 9.72 -15.76 13.93
CA ASN A 2 8.47 -15.60 13.19
C ASN A 2 8.79 -15.67 11.69
N GLU A 3 8.30 -16.69 11.00
CA GLU A 3 8.52 -16.91 9.56
C GLU A 3 7.77 -15.91 8.68
N ILE A 4 6.83 -15.14 9.25
CA ILE A 4 5.99 -14.18 8.54
C ILE A 4 6.09 -12.78 9.15
N THR A 5 6.03 -11.75 8.27
CA THR A 5 6.03 -10.35 8.70
C THR A 5 4.72 -9.95 9.39
N ASN A 6 4.76 -8.90 10.23
CA ASN A 6 3.57 -8.32 10.86
C ASN A 6 2.47 -7.97 9.86
N GLY A 7 2.83 -7.47 8.65
CA GLY A 7 1.88 -7.17 7.59
C GLY A 7 1.18 -8.43 7.05
N THR A 8 1.92 -9.53 6.91
CA THR A 8 1.37 -10.82 6.50
C THR A 8 0.46 -11.40 7.58
N GLN A 9 0.85 -11.31 8.86
CA GLN A 9 0.03 -11.75 9.97
C GLN A 9 -1.30 -10.98 10.05
N LYS A 10 -1.27 -9.64 9.91
CA LYS A 10 -2.49 -8.83 9.83
C LYS A 10 -3.40 -9.28 8.69
N LYS A 11 -2.85 -9.59 7.52
CA LYS A 11 -3.61 -10.10 6.38
C LYS A 11 -4.31 -11.42 6.71
N TYR A 12 -3.63 -12.38 7.33
CA TYR A 12 -4.25 -13.65 7.74
C TYR A 12 -5.35 -13.43 8.78
N ASN A 13 -5.15 -12.55 9.75
CA ASN A 13 -6.17 -12.24 10.75
C ASN A 13 -7.43 -11.63 10.14
N VAL A 14 -7.30 -10.73 9.16
CA VAL A 14 -8.46 -10.17 8.42
C VAL A 14 -9.26 -11.26 7.75
N THR A 15 -8.60 -12.17 7.01
CA THR A 15 -9.27 -13.30 6.35
C THR A 15 -9.88 -14.27 7.36
N LYS A 16 -9.20 -14.54 8.49
CA LYS A 16 -9.73 -15.35 9.60
C LYS A 16 -11.05 -14.78 10.13
N HIS A 17 -11.07 -13.49 10.49
CA HIS A 17 -12.29 -12.84 10.98
C HIS A 17 -13.42 -12.82 9.95
N LEU A 18 -13.12 -12.75 8.67
CA LEU A 18 -14.12 -12.88 7.61
C LEU A 18 -14.69 -14.30 7.56
N LEU A 19 -13.83 -15.33 7.66
CA LEU A 19 -14.26 -16.71 7.73
C LEU A 19 -15.09 -17.02 8.98
N GLU A 20 -14.74 -16.46 10.14
CA GLU A 20 -15.51 -16.60 11.38
C GLU A 20 -16.92 -16.00 11.23
N ARG A 21 -17.05 -14.83 10.57
CA ARG A 21 -18.37 -14.27 10.25
C ARG A 21 -19.18 -15.14 9.27
N TYR A 22 -18.51 -15.66 8.24
CA TYR A 22 -19.13 -16.57 7.29
C TYR A 22 -19.56 -17.88 7.97
N GLN A 23 -18.72 -18.45 8.84
CA GLN A 23 -19.02 -19.66 9.62
C GLN A 23 -20.32 -19.53 10.43
N LYS A 24 -20.59 -18.35 11.01
CA LYS A 24 -21.83 -18.08 11.77
C LYS A 24 -23.09 -18.22 10.92
N THR A 25 -22.99 -18.19 9.59
CA THR A 25 -24.12 -18.41 8.67
C THR A 25 -24.32 -19.89 8.30
N LYS A 26 -23.47 -20.79 8.78
CA LYS A 26 -23.51 -22.22 8.49
C LYS A 26 -23.88 -23.02 9.72
N ILE A 27 -24.64 -24.10 9.52
CA ILE A 27 -25.06 -25.03 10.58
C ILE A 27 -23.85 -25.90 11.00
N THR A 28 -23.06 -26.34 10.04
CA THR A 28 -21.90 -27.23 10.27
C THR A 28 -20.59 -26.45 10.25
N GLN A 29 -19.63 -26.91 11.02
CA GLN A 29 -18.29 -26.33 11.03
C GLN A 29 -17.58 -26.59 9.68
N ILE A 30 -17.07 -25.52 9.07
CA ILE A 30 -16.30 -25.60 7.83
C ILE A 30 -14.93 -26.19 8.13
N LYS A 31 -14.59 -27.29 7.48
CA LYS A 31 -13.28 -27.96 7.54
C LYS A 31 -12.42 -27.57 6.33
N ILE A 32 -11.12 -27.79 6.44
CA ILE A 32 -10.17 -27.55 5.32
C ILE A 32 -10.55 -28.39 4.10
N ALA A 33 -11.05 -29.61 4.29
CA ALA A 33 -11.50 -30.50 3.22
C ALA A 33 -12.75 -29.98 2.48
N ASP A 34 -13.52 -29.10 3.11
CA ASP A 34 -14.74 -28.51 2.50
C ASP A 34 -14.44 -27.35 1.55
N VAL A 35 -13.18 -26.90 1.47
CA VAL A 35 -12.77 -25.81 0.57
C VAL A 35 -12.67 -26.34 -0.87
N ASN A 36 -13.82 -26.35 -1.54
CA ASN A 36 -14.04 -26.84 -2.90
C ASN A 36 -14.77 -25.76 -3.76
N ASP A 37 -15.19 -26.10 -4.98
CA ASP A 37 -15.90 -25.17 -5.87
C ASP A 37 -17.22 -24.65 -5.27
N LYS A 38 -17.97 -25.52 -4.56
CA LYS A 38 -19.20 -25.11 -3.87
C LYS A 38 -18.91 -24.09 -2.77
N PHE A 39 -17.90 -24.37 -1.93
CA PHE A 39 -17.45 -23.39 -0.92
C PHE A 39 -17.10 -22.05 -1.55
N LYS A 40 -16.35 -22.06 -2.68
CA LYS A 40 -15.98 -20.85 -3.40
C LYS A 40 -17.20 -20.02 -3.78
N VAL A 41 -18.19 -20.63 -4.44
CA VAL A 41 -19.40 -19.94 -4.89
C VAL A 41 -20.21 -19.41 -3.71
N ASP A 42 -20.41 -20.22 -2.68
CA ASP A 42 -21.16 -19.82 -1.47
C ASP A 42 -20.47 -18.67 -0.73
N PHE A 43 -19.15 -18.72 -0.62
CA PHE A 43 -18.36 -17.68 0.04
C PHE A 43 -18.35 -16.38 -0.77
N GLU A 44 -18.19 -16.44 -2.09
CA GLU A 44 -18.30 -15.29 -2.98
C GLU A 44 -19.67 -14.61 -2.86
N ASN A 45 -20.74 -15.38 -2.90
CA ASN A 45 -22.11 -14.88 -2.74
C ASN A 45 -22.33 -14.21 -1.38
N TYR A 46 -21.81 -14.81 -0.31
CA TYR A 46 -21.85 -14.21 1.03
C TYR A 46 -21.12 -12.87 1.05
N CYS A 47 -19.92 -12.81 0.50
CA CYS A 47 -19.12 -11.59 0.46
C CYS A 47 -19.79 -10.49 -0.38
N LEU A 48 -20.37 -10.84 -1.54
CA LEU A 48 -21.08 -9.89 -2.39
C LEU A 48 -22.31 -9.31 -1.69
N LYS A 49 -23.10 -10.15 -0.99
CA LYS A 49 -24.24 -9.70 -0.17
C LYS A 49 -23.82 -8.75 0.97
N ASN A 50 -22.58 -8.84 1.42
CA ASN A 50 -22.01 -7.95 2.44
C ASN A 50 -21.15 -6.81 1.84
N ASN A 51 -21.35 -6.48 0.56
CA ASN A 51 -20.73 -5.37 -0.15
C ASN A 51 -19.18 -5.43 -0.23
N TYR A 52 -18.59 -6.62 -0.23
CA TYR A 52 -17.14 -6.76 -0.46
C TYR A 52 -16.81 -6.59 -1.94
N ALA A 53 -15.77 -5.82 -2.23
CA ALA A 53 -15.27 -5.66 -3.60
C ALA A 53 -14.66 -6.97 -4.14
N LEU A 54 -14.83 -7.23 -5.44
CA LEU A 54 -14.39 -8.46 -6.12
C LEU A 54 -12.89 -8.77 -5.88
N ASN A 55 -12.02 -7.76 -5.93
CA ASN A 55 -10.59 -7.95 -5.65
C ASN A 55 -10.31 -8.30 -4.18
N THR A 56 -11.13 -7.82 -3.25
CA THR A 56 -11.04 -8.21 -1.83
C THR A 56 -11.41 -9.68 -1.67
N ILE A 57 -12.53 -10.11 -2.27
CA ILE A 57 -12.99 -11.51 -2.26
C ILE A 57 -11.89 -12.43 -2.84
N SER A 58 -11.38 -12.09 -4.02
CA SER A 58 -10.31 -12.86 -4.68
C SER A 58 -9.03 -12.93 -3.84
N LYS A 59 -8.66 -11.85 -3.15
CA LYS A 59 -7.52 -11.81 -2.23
C LYS A 59 -7.73 -12.74 -1.02
N ASP A 60 -8.94 -12.73 -0.44
CA ASP A 60 -9.25 -13.57 0.72
C ASP A 60 -9.33 -15.05 0.32
N LEU A 61 -9.96 -15.40 -0.82
CA LEU A 61 -9.93 -16.75 -1.37
C LEU A 61 -8.50 -17.25 -1.64
N ARG A 62 -7.63 -16.39 -2.16
CA ARG A 62 -6.21 -16.72 -2.36
C ARG A 62 -5.52 -17.01 -1.03
N THR A 63 -5.84 -16.25 0.01
CA THR A 63 -5.30 -16.48 1.36
C THR A 63 -5.80 -17.80 1.93
N ILE A 64 -7.09 -18.12 1.79
CA ILE A 64 -7.70 -19.41 2.20
C ILE A 64 -7.00 -20.55 1.45
N LYS A 65 -6.85 -20.46 0.13
CA LYS A 65 -6.14 -21.46 -0.68
C LYS A 65 -4.69 -21.66 -0.22
N THR A 66 -3.99 -20.59 0.15
CA THR A 66 -2.62 -20.67 0.69
C THR A 66 -2.59 -21.47 2.00
N VAL A 67 -3.54 -21.23 2.91
CA VAL A 67 -3.66 -21.97 4.17
C VAL A 67 -3.98 -23.45 3.91
N CYS A 68 -4.92 -23.76 2.99
CA CYS A 68 -5.25 -25.13 2.62
C CYS A 68 -4.04 -25.86 2.00
N ASN A 69 -3.26 -25.20 1.14
CA ASN A 69 -2.06 -25.78 0.57
C ASN A 69 -0.99 -26.05 1.64
N HIS A 70 -0.84 -25.16 2.62
CA HIS A 70 0.05 -25.39 3.76
C HIS A 70 -0.43 -26.59 4.62
N ALA A 71 -1.74 -26.70 4.85
CA ALA A 71 -2.34 -27.83 5.54
C ALA A 71 -2.08 -29.15 4.80
N ARG A 72 -2.25 -29.18 3.48
CA ARG A 72 -1.93 -30.32 2.62
C ARG A 72 -0.46 -30.72 2.68
N TYR A 73 0.45 -29.75 2.67
CA TYR A 73 1.87 -29.99 2.83
C TYR A 73 2.20 -30.67 4.18
N ASN A 74 1.43 -30.36 5.23
CA ASN A 74 1.54 -30.98 6.56
C ASN A 74 0.68 -32.26 6.72
N GLY A 75 0.23 -32.90 5.63
CA GLY A 75 -0.48 -34.17 5.66
C GLY A 75 -1.97 -34.07 6.00
N ILE A 76 -2.55 -32.86 6.12
CA ILE A 76 -3.98 -32.67 6.37
C ILE A 76 -4.74 -32.82 5.05
N SER A 77 -5.79 -33.66 5.06
CA SER A 77 -6.63 -33.89 3.88
C SER A 77 -7.31 -32.61 3.40
N THR A 78 -7.24 -32.37 2.09
CA THR A 78 -7.85 -31.21 1.41
C THR A 78 -8.76 -31.70 0.27
N SER A 79 -9.66 -30.84 -0.20
CA SER A 79 -10.46 -31.15 -1.38
C SER A 79 -9.59 -31.36 -2.62
N HIS A 80 -9.91 -32.35 -3.46
CA HIS A 80 -9.30 -32.54 -4.78
C HIS A 80 -9.57 -31.39 -5.75
N GLN A 81 -10.62 -30.58 -5.49
CA GLN A 81 -10.97 -29.39 -6.27
C GLN A 81 -10.19 -28.14 -5.88
N LEU A 82 -9.39 -28.19 -4.79
CA LEU A 82 -8.67 -27.02 -4.27
C LEU A 82 -7.82 -26.30 -5.35
N ASP A 83 -7.15 -27.09 -6.20
CA ASP A 83 -6.27 -26.55 -7.24
C ASP A 83 -7.05 -25.84 -8.36
N LYS A 84 -8.31 -26.26 -8.60
CA LYS A 84 -9.20 -25.67 -9.61
C LYS A 84 -9.81 -24.33 -9.17
N ILE A 85 -9.79 -24.01 -7.86
CA ILE A 85 -10.31 -22.74 -7.35
C ILE A 85 -9.52 -21.58 -7.96
N LYS A 86 -10.17 -20.86 -8.88
CA LYS A 86 -9.62 -19.66 -9.52
C LYS A 86 -9.86 -18.43 -8.62
N THR A 87 -8.84 -17.58 -8.51
CA THR A 87 -8.91 -16.30 -7.76
C THR A 87 -8.51 -15.17 -8.71
N PRO A 88 -9.38 -14.78 -9.66
CA PRO A 88 -9.04 -13.82 -10.69
C PRO A 88 -8.72 -12.45 -10.09
N GLN A 89 -7.88 -11.69 -10.77
CA GLN A 89 -7.67 -10.29 -10.48
C GLN A 89 -8.53 -9.46 -11.42
N HIS A 90 -9.43 -8.66 -10.85
CA HIS A 90 -10.30 -7.77 -11.60
C HIS A 90 -9.58 -6.45 -11.88
N LYS A 91 -9.71 -5.96 -13.11
CA LYS A 91 -9.15 -4.66 -13.52
C LYS A 91 -9.87 -3.55 -12.76
N THR A 92 -9.12 -2.64 -12.19
CA THR A 92 -9.64 -1.42 -11.55
C THR A 92 -9.11 -0.22 -12.28
N GLU A 93 -9.90 0.84 -12.35
CA GLU A 93 -9.41 2.13 -12.81
C GLU A 93 -8.32 2.64 -11.86
N LYS A 94 -7.26 3.16 -12.46
CA LYS A 94 -6.17 3.80 -11.72
C LYS A 94 -6.34 5.30 -11.83
N ILE A 95 -6.47 5.95 -10.70
CA ILE A 95 -6.48 7.41 -10.60
C ILE A 95 -5.03 7.85 -10.40
N TYR A 96 -4.60 8.86 -11.14
CA TYR A 96 -3.29 9.49 -11.05
C TYR A 96 -3.45 11.01 -11.21
N LEU A 97 -2.50 11.75 -10.66
CA LEU A 97 -2.43 13.19 -10.85
C LEU A 97 -1.76 13.49 -12.21
N THR A 98 -2.36 14.39 -12.98
CA THR A 98 -1.71 14.99 -14.13
C THR A 98 -0.71 16.07 -13.70
N PHE A 99 0.18 16.50 -14.60
CA PHE A 99 1.11 17.59 -14.29
C PHE A 99 0.37 18.91 -14.02
N GLU A 100 -0.76 19.16 -14.68
CA GLU A 100 -1.59 20.35 -14.43
C GLU A 100 -2.18 20.31 -13.00
N GLU A 101 -2.71 19.17 -12.57
CA GLU A 101 -3.23 19.00 -11.22
C GLU A 101 -2.11 19.11 -10.17
N LEU A 102 -0.94 18.54 -10.44
CA LEU A 102 0.22 18.67 -9.56
C LEU A 102 0.64 20.13 -9.43
N THR A 103 0.67 20.89 -10.53
CA THR A 103 0.97 22.33 -10.53
C THR A 103 -0.05 23.12 -9.71
N LYS A 104 -1.34 22.77 -9.78
CA LYS A 104 -2.37 23.40 -8.91
C LYS A 104 -2.09 23.13 -7.44
N ILE A 105 -1.73 21.89 -7.09
CA ILE A 105 -1.37 21.52 -5.72
C ILE A 105 -0.13 22.29 -5.24
N GLU A 106 0.91 22.38 -6.05
CA GLU A 106 2.13 23.13 -5.75
C GLU A 106 1.82 24.61 -5.42
N ASN A 107 0.93 25.21 -6.19
CA ASN A 107 0.59 26.63 -6.12
C ASN A 107 -0.54 26.98 -5.12
N ILE A 108 -1.00 26.02 -4.29
CA ILE A 108 -1.99 26.33 -3.25
C ILE A 108 -1.43 27.41 -2.32
N ASP A 109 -2.19 28.49 -2.13
CA ASP A 109 -1.85 29.53 -1.17
C ASP A 109 -1.75 28.94 0.25
N LYS A 110 -0.61 29.12 0.91
CA LYS A 110 -0.35 28.61 2.25
C LYS A 110 -1.43 29.03 3.27
N ARG A 111 -2.05 30.21 3.10
CA ARG A 111 -3.13 30.73 3.97
C ARG A 111 -4.39 29.87 3.94
N ARG A 112 -4.57 29.05 2.88
CA ARG A 112 -5.68 28.08 2.75
C ARG A 112 -5.40 26.74 3.42
N LEU A 113 -4.18 26.52 3.91
CA LEU A 113 -3.73 25.26 4.50
C LEU A 113 -3.39 25.46 5.97
N ASN A 114 -3.82 24.54 6.81
CA ASN A 114 -3.25 24.40 8.14
C ASN A 114 -1.90 23.67 8.07
N ASP A 115 -1.14 23.66 9.17
CA ASP A 115 0.20 23.06 9.21
C ASP A 115 0.21 21.56 8.82
N ASN A 116 -0.83 20.82 9.19
CA ASN A 116 -0.95 19.40 8.83
C ASN A 116 -1.14 19.20 7.34
N TYR A 117 -1.94 20.06 6.69
CA TYR A 117 -2.19 19.97 5.25
C TYR A 117 -0.99 20.50 4.45
N ASP A 118 -0.32 21.57 4.90
CA ASP A 118 0.93 22.04 4.29
C ASP A 118 2.03 20.97 4.36
N ASN A 119 2.17 20.31 5.52
CA ASN A 119 3.08 19.19 5.69
C ASN A 119 2.74 18.00 4.77
N ALA A 120 1.46 17.65 4.66
CA ALA A 120 1.02 16.56 3.78
C ALA A 120 1.13 16.92 2.29
N LYS A 121 0.91 18.20 1.91
CA LYS A 121 1.14 18.71 0.56
C LYS A 121 2.59 18.52 0.13
N ASP A 122 3.53 18.93 0.96
CA ASP A 122 4.94 18.81 0.64
C ASP A 122 5.35 17.32 0.51
N TRP A 123 4.86 16.44 1.39
CA TRP A 123 5.05 14.99 1.22
C TRP A 123 4.41 14.45 -0.07
N LEU A 124 3.25 14.95 -0.47
CA LEU A 124 2.60 14.53 -1.73
C LEU A 124 3.48 14.89 -2.92
N ILE A 125 3.99 16.11 -2.98
CA ILE A 125 4.90 16.58 -4.04
C ILE A 125 6.17 15.72 -4.05
N ILE A 126 6.83 15.51 -2.90
CA ILE A 126 8.00 14.65 -2.79
C ILE A 126 7.70 13.24 -3.30
N SER A 127 6.55 12.67 -2.93
CA SER A 127 6.16 11.33 -3.37
C SER A 127 5.94 11.23 -4.88
N CYS A 128 5.35 12.26 -5.50
CA CYS A 128 5.15 12.33 -6.94
C CYS A 128 6.48 12.37 -7.71
N TYR A 129 7.45 13.15 -7.25
CA TYR A 129 8.74 13.29 -7.92
C TYR A 129 9.76 12.18 -7.59
N THR A 130 9.56 11.44 -6.50
CA THR A 130 10.46 10.33 -6.14
C THR A 130 9.91 8.96 -6.52
N GLY A 131 8.58 8.82 -6.68
CA GLY A 131 7.91 7.56 -7.03
C GLY A 131 8.02 6.48 -5.95
N GLN A 132 8.34 6.85 -4.70
CA GLN A 132 8.56 5.88 -3.63
C GLN A 132 7.28 5.55 -2.86
N ARG A 133 7.31 4.40 -2.14
CA ARG A 133 6.19 4.01 -1.27
C ARG A 133 6.15 4.87 -0.03
N ILE A 134 4.96 5.07 0.53
CA ILE A 134 4.76 5.84 1.77
C ILE A 134 5.66 5.33 2.92
N SER A 135 5.83 4.03 3.07
CA SER A 135 6.71 3.42 4.06
C SER A 135 8.19 3.77 3.88
N ASP A 136 8.57 4.19 2.69
CA ASP A 136 9.94 4.54 2.35
C ASP A 136 10.15 6.05 2.45
N PHE A 137 9.38 6.86 1.71
CA PHE A 137 9.58 8.31 1.70
C PHE A 137 9.27 9.00 3.04
N MET A 138 8.37 8.47 3.87
CA MET A 138 8.12 9.01 5.22
C MET A 138 9.31 8.87 6.19
N ARG A 139 10.35 8.15 5.78
CA ARG A 139 11.60 8.00 6.54
C ARG A 139 12.76 8.78 5.94
N PHE A 140 12.50 9.58 4.90
CA PHE A 140 13.54 10.38 4.30
C PHE A 140 14.10 11.37 5.32
N ASP A 141 15.41 11.43 5.35
CA ASP A 141 16.20 12.26 6.24
C ASP A 141 17.32 12.95 5.46
N LYS A 142 17.73 14.12 5.91
CA LYS A 142 18.80 14.91 5.30
C LYS A 142 20.11 14.12 5.16
N SER A 143 20.43 13.26 6.11
CA SER A 143 21.64 12.43 6.07
C SER A 143 21.65 11.41 4.92
N MET A 144 20.50 11.13 4.32
CA MET A 144 20.37 10.26 3.15
C MET A 144 20.68 10.98 1.84
N ILE A 145 20.85 12.30 1.85
CA ILE A 145 21.14 13.10 0.65
C ILE A 145 22.63 13.07 0.40
N ARG A 146 23.01 12.73 -0.82
CA ARG A 146 24.37 12.82 -1.33
C ARG A 146 24.43 13.59 -2.63
N TYR A 147 25.59 14.14 -2.95
CA TYR A 147 25.82 14.94 -4.15
C TYR A 147 26.80 14.23 -5.07
N GLU A 148 26.44 14.09 -6.34
CA GLU A 148 27.30 13.51 -7.37
C GLU A 148 27.48 14.49 -8.53
N LYS A 149 28.68 14.53 -9.10
CA LYS A 149 28.96 15.31 -10.32
C LYS A 149 28.41 14.57 -11.53
N ASN A 150 27.60 15.25 -12.34
CA ASN A 150 27.24 14.75 -13.66
C ASN A 150 28.44 14.83 -14.64
N LYS A 151 28.24 14.37 -15.88
CA LYS A 151 29.29 14.41 -16.94
C LYS A 151 29.81 15.83 -17.25
N GLN A 152 29.06 16.87 -16.88
CA GLN A 152 29.41 18.28 -17.07
C GLN A 152 30.05 18.90 -15.81
N GLY A 153 30.34 18.11 -14.78
CA GLY A 153 30.91 18.58 -13.52
C GLY A 153 29.91 19.24 -12.56
N ILE A 154 28.62 19.29 -12.90
CA ILE A 154 27.57 19.90 -12.10
C ILE A 154 27.16 18.94 -10.98
N LEU A 155 27.20 19.40 -9.73
CA LEU A 155 26.69 18.63 -8.58
C LEU A 155 25.17 18.48 -8.64
N LYS A 156 24.70 17.25 -8.53
CA LYS A 156 23.27 16.92 -8.44
C LYS A 156 22.97 16.17 -7.16
N PRO A 157 21.89 16.53 -6.45
CA PRO A 157 21.49 15.83 -5.24
C PRO A 157 20.78 14.52 -5.58
N PHE A 158 21.11 13.49 -4.84
CA PHE A 158 20.46 12.17 -4.85
C PHE A 158 20.10 11.80 -3.42
N ILE A 159 19.00 11.07 -3.27
CA ILE A 159 18.67 10.41 -2.01
C ILE A 159 18.93 8.92 -2.13
N GLU A 160 19.65 8.36 -1.14
CA GLU A 160 19.95 6.94 -1.06
C GLU A 160 19.34 6.35 0.21
N PHE A 161 18.57 5.27 0.05
CA PHE A 161 17.86 4.63 1.16
C PHE A 161 17.61 3.14 0.86
N THR A 162 17.37 2.36 1.91
CA THR A 162 16.95 0.96 1.78
C THR A 162 15.43 0.85 1.89
N GLN A 163 14.79 0.24 0.89
CA GLN A 163 13.34 0.01 0.88
C GLN A 163 12.92 -0.95 2.00
N VAL A 164 11.88 -0.60 2.76
CA VAL A 164 11.34 -1.43 3.85
C VAL A 164 10.82 -2.79 3.35
N LYS A 165 10.11 -2.79 2.22
CA LYS A 165 9.43 -3.99 1.73
C LYS A 165 10.36 -5.00 1.05
N THR A 166 11.38 -4.54 0.38
CA THR A 166 12.22 -5.39 -0.51
C THR A 166 13.66 -5.49 -0.04
N ASN A 167 14.04 -4.70 0.96
CA ASN A 167 15.40 -4.56 1.48
C ASN A 167 16.43 -4.21 0.38
N LYS A 168 15.99 -3.51 -0.68
CA LYS A 168 16.87 -3.07 -1.77
C LYS A 168 17.32 -1.65 -1.52
N VAL A 169 18.61 -1.39 -1.75
CA VAL A 169 19.15 -0.02 -1.79
C VAL A 169 18.65 0.66 -3.06
N MET A 170 18.16 1.88 -2.89
CA MET A 170 17.63 2.72 -3.97
C MET A 170 18.36 4.06 -3.95
N THR A 171 18.71 4.53 -5.13
CA THR A 171 19.24 5.87 -5.35
C THR A 171 18.31 6.60 -6.30
N VAL A 172 17.78 7.75 -5.88
CA VAL A 172 16.85 8.57 -6.65
C VAL A 172 17.39 9.99 -6.76
N ALA A 173 17.46 10.52 -7.98
CA ALA A 173 17.81 11.91 -8.20
C ALA A 173 16.69 12.79 -7.63
N LEU A 174 17.04 13.81 -6.86
CA LEU A 174 16.08 14.77 -6.33
C LEU A 174 15.74 15.81 -7.39
N HIS A 175 14.45 15.89 -7.71
CA HIS A 175 13.92 16.91 -8.62
C HIS A 175 14.04 18.31 -7.99
N PRO A 176 14.23 19.40 -8.77
CA PRO A 176 14.30 20.77 -8.24
C PRO A 176 13.16 21.14 -7.29
N LYS A 177 11.93 20.69 -7.59
CA LYS A 177 10.78 20.90 -6.71
C LYS A 177 10.92 20.30 -5.32
N VAL A 178 11.62 19.18 -5.19
CA VAL A 178 11.93 18.60 -3.87
C VAL A 178 12.95 19.45 -3.15
N ILE A 179 13.94 20.01 -3.85
CA ILE A 179 14.94 20.90 -3.27
C ILE A 179 14.28 22.21 -2.78
N GLU A 180 13.38 22.82 -3.59
CA GLU A 180 12.59 23.99 -3.17
C GLU A 180 11.83 23.73 -1.85
N ILE A 181 11.28 22.52 -1.68
CA ILE A 181 10.60 22.14 -0.43
C ILE A 181 11.59 22.04 0.74
N LEU A 182 12.77 21.45 0.52
CA LEU A 182 13.78 21.36 1.56
C LEU A 182 14.27 22.75 1.97
N GLU A 183 14.60 23.62 1.01
CA GLU A 183 15.01 25.02 1.27
C GLU A 183 13.93 25.78 2.08
N LYS A 184 12.65 25.65 1.70
CA LYS A 184 11.51 26.21 2.45
C LYS A 184 11.47 25.72 3.90
N ARG A 185 12.03 24.53 4.19
CA ARG A 185 11.99 23.85 5.49
C ARG A 185 13.35 23.81 6.19
N ASN A 186 14.25 24.73 5.89
CA ASN A 186 15.60 24.80 6.47
C ASN A 186 16.41 23.52 6.19
N ASP A 187 16.34 23.01 4.98
CA ASP A 187 16.96 21.78 4.49
C ASP A 187 16.49 20.49 5.19
N GLU A 188 15.31 20.51 5.80
CA GLU A 188 14.74 19.34 6.44
C GLU A 188 13.52 18.79 5.65
N PHE A 189 13.33 17.48 5.69
CA PHE A 189 12.11 16.87 5.15
C PHE A 189 10.90 17.24 6.02
N PRO A 190 9.67 17.21 5.45
CA PRO A 190 8.48 17.45 6.24
C PRO A 190 8.36 16.44 7.39
N LYS A 191 7.67 16.80 8.47
CA LYS A 191 7.50 15.91 9.63
C LYS A 191 6.79 14.61 9.22
N PRO A 192 7.32 13.42 9.58
CA PRO A 192 6.67 12.15 9.30
C PRO A 192 5.26 12.09 9.90
N ILE A 193 4.32 11.53 9.15
CA ILE A 193 2.93 11.29 9.58
C ILE A 193 2.53 9.86 9.25
N SER A 194 1.55 9.32 9.99
CA SER A 194 1.09 7.95 9.74
C SER A 194 0.40 7.83 8.37
N ASP A 195 0.48 6.63 7.76
CA ASP A 195 -0.16 6.31 6.47
C ASP A 195 -1.64 6.72 6.44
N ALA A 196 -2.36 6.48 7.54
CA ALA A 196 -3.78 6.82 7.65
C ALA A 196 -4.01 8.34 7.60
N LYS A 197 -3.21 9.12 8.35
CA LYS A 197 -3.27 10.59 8.34
C LYS A 197 -2.85 11.15 7.00
N TYR A 198 -1.76 10.63 6.40
CA TYR A 198 -1.34 11.05 5.08
C TYR A 198 -2.44 10.86 4.04
N ASN A 199 -3.01 9.65 3.94
CA ASN A 199 -4.10 9.37 3.01
C ASN A 199 -5.36 10.23 3.24
N LEU A 200 -5.63 10.63 4.49
CA LEU A 200 -6.72 11.54 4.80
C LEU A 200 -6.40 12.97 4.34
N TYR A 201 -5.21 13.46 4.67
CA TYR A 201 -4.82 14.85 4.43
C TYR A 201 -4.61 15.16 2.96
N ILE A 202 -3.98 14.27 2.17
CA ILE A 202 -3.80 14.50 0.73
C ILE A 202 -5.13 14.60 -0.01
N LYS A 203 -6.19 13.89 0.43
CA LYS A 203 -7.54 14.04 -0.14
C LYS A 203 -8.10 15.45 0.10
N GLN A 204 -7.83 16.03 1.27
CA GLN A 204 -8.24 17.41 1.56
C GLN A 204 -7.40 18.41 0.77
N VAL A 205 -6.09 18.20 0.70
CA VAL A 205 -5.18 19.03 -0.13
C VAL A 205 -5.66 19.06 -1.59
N CYS A 206 -5.95 17.89 -2.18
CA CYS A 206 -6.45 17.80 -3.56
C CYS A 206 -7.85 18.45 -3.75
N ARG A 207 -8.67 18.56 -2.70
CA ARG A 207 -9.97 19.26 -2.77
C ARG A 207 -9.80 20.79 -2.70
N ILE A 208 -8.73 21.26 -2.07
CA ILE A 208 -8.43 22.69 -1.94
C ILE A 208 -7.77 23.23 -3.21
N ALA A 209 -7.02 22.37 -3.94
CA ALA A 209 -6.40 22.71 -5.22
C ALA A 209 -7.42 22.99 -6.32
#